data_1152788c540e4238a4a530b79a694e3d
#
_entry.id   1152788c540e4238a4a530b79a694e3d
#
_cell.length_a   1.000
_cell.length_b   1.000
_cell.length_c   1.000
_cell.angle_alpha   90.00
_cell.angle_beta   90.00
_cell.angle_gamma   90.00
#
_symmetry.space_group_name_H-M   'P 1'
#
loop_
_entity.id
_entity.type
_entity.pdbx_description
1 polymer ?
#
loop_
_entity_poly.entity_id
_entity_poly.type
_entity_poly.pdbx_seq_one_letter_code
_entity_poly.pdbx_strand_id
1 'polypeptide(L)'
;AEDEEMAGHAQRALKAFTSNLNQEVVDGKIDPVIGRQDEIESICLSLGRRGKNNVLLVGDPGVGKTAIAEGLAYRIVNKDVPTFLEEYSVYNLDIGAMLAGSKYRGDFEERFKLVMAAIKRQGKTIVFIDEAHMMNGAGAGGTNSSNDLANMLKPALGKGDIKVVASTTWDEYRKFFEKDRALMRRFQRVSVDEPDKKTTTDILQGIKKYYEEFHETIITEEAIDEAVKLSVKYITDKKLPDKAIDLIDLACSRFKVNNVTTDRVVGAEEIKFELAKFVNLPPEQIQQKET
;
A
#
# COMPACT_ATOMS: atom_id res chain seq x y z
N ALA A 1 34.56 0.48 18.15
CA ALA A 1 34.62 1.63 17.19
C ALA A 1 34.05 1.30 15.84
N GLU A 2 34.55 0.28 15.13
CA GLU A 2 34.03 -0.13 13.80
C GLU A 2 32.58 -0.62 13.86
N ASP A 3 32.21 -1.38 14.88
CA ASP A 3 30.82 -1.88 15.06
C ASP A 3 29.86 -0.74 15.37
N GLU A 4 30.29 0.27 16.10
CA GLU A 4 29.45 1.44 16.41
C GLU A 4 29.26 2.33 15.18
N GLU A 5 30.27 2.46 14.36
CA GLU A 5 30.20 3.20 13.09
C GLU A 5 29.26 2.51 12.10
N MET A 6 29.36 1.20 11.98
CA MET A 6 28.45 0.38 11.15
C MET A 6 27.01 0.46 11.67
N ALA A 7 26.79 0.45 12.99
CA ALA A 7 25.48 0.64 13.59
C ALA A 7 24.89 2.01 13.26
N GLY A 8 25.71 3.06 13.29
CA GLY A 8 25.29 4.40 12.91
C GLY A 8 24.90 4.52 11.44
N HIS A 9 25.63 3.88 10.55
CA HIS A 9 25.30 3.83 9.11
C HIS A 9 24.00 3.09 8.87
N ALA A 10 23.79 1.93 9.50
CA ALA A 10 22.58 1.14 9.38
C ALA A 10 21.36 1.93 9.89
N GLN A 11 21.48 2.62 11.01
CA GLN A 11 20.39 3.43 11.57
C GLN A 11 20.02 4.61 10.69
N ARG A 12 21.00 5.25 10.07
CA ARG A 12 20.75 6.33 9.10
C ARG A 12 20.03 5.79 7.85
N ALA A 13 20.43 4.63 7.36
CA ALA A 13 19.76 3.98 6.23
C ALA A 13 18.32 3.62 6.56
N LEU A 14 18.05 3.11 7.75
CA LEU A 14 16.70 2.82 8.21
C LEU A 14 15.83 4.07 8.17
N LYS A 15 16.32 5.19 8.69
CA LYS A 15 15.61 6.47 8.68
C LYS A 15 15.38 7.01 7.27
N ALA A 16 16.37 6.86 6.39
CA ALA A 16 16.33 7.44 5.04
C ALA A 16 15.39 6.63 4.10
N PHE A 17 15.30 5.31 4.29
CA PHE A 17 14.67 4.41 3.33
C PHE A 17 13.45 3.67 3.87
N THR A 18 13.04 3.94 5.10
CA THR A 18 11.83 3.33 5.67
C THR A 18 10.97 4.34 6.39
N SER A 19 9.69 3.98 6.56
CA SER A 19 8.74 4.68 7.41
C SER A 19 8.23 3.72 8.47
N ASN A 20 8.23 4.14 9.74
CA ASN A 20 7.64 3.36 10.82
C ASN A 20 6.13 3.58 10.85
N LEU A 21 5.37 2.62 10.35
CA LEU A 21 3.92 2.74 10.25
C LEU A 21 3.23 2.77 11.63
N ASN A 22 3.77 2.08 12.62
CA ASN A 22 3.24 2.15 13.98
C ASN A 22 3.33 3.58 14.53
N GLN A 23 4.46 4.24 14.31
CA GLN A 23 4.63 5.63 14.74
C GLN A 23 3.70 6.57 13.97
N GLU A 24 3.49 6.33 12.69
CA GLU A 24 2.54 7.13 11.89
C GLU A 24 1.10 6.96 12.36
N VAL A 25 0.73 5.78 12.84
CA VAL A 25 -0.58 5.54 13.47
C VAL A 25 -0.70 6.37 14.75
N VAL A 26 0.31 6.33 15.61
CA VAL A 26 0.33 7.09 16.88
C VAL A 26 0.24 8.59 16.60
N ASP A 27 0.92 9.06 15.55
CA ASP A 27 0.94 10.48 15.16
C ASP A 27 -0.33 10.92 14.41
N GLY A 28 -1.29 10.02 14.19
CA GLY A 28 -2.53 10.32 13.50
C GLY A 28 -2.41 10.52 11.99
N LYS A 29 -1.31 10.06 11.39
CA LYS A 29 -1.06 10.18 9.94
C LYS A 29 -1.69 9.07 9.11
N ILE A 30 -2.08 7.98 9.75
CA ILE A 30 -2.71 6.83 9.10
C ILE A 30 -4.16 6.75 9.58
N ASP A 31 -5.08 6.72 8.63
CA ASP A 31 -6.50 6.58 8.90
C ASP A 31 -6.86 5.11 9.17
N PRO A 32 -7.88 4.84 10.00
CA PRO A 32 -8.38 3.48 10.19
C PRO A 32 -8.76 2.82 8.87
N VAL A 33 -8.40 1.55 8.71
CA VAL A 33 -8.71 0.78 7.50
C VAL A 33 -10.03 0.05 7.68
N ILE A 34 -10.89 0.15 6.68
CA ILE A 34 -12.24 -0.39 6.67
C ILE A 34 -12.34 -1.47 5.61
N GLY A 35 -12.98 -2.60 5.96
CA GLY A 35 -13.37 -3.62 4.99
C GLY A 35 -12.28 -4.58 4.55
N ARG A 36 -11.16 -4.71 5.29
CA ARG A 36 -10.06 -5.63 4.98
C ARG A 36 -9.71 -6.57 6.13
N GLN A 37 -10.67 -6.88 6.96
CA GLN A 37 -10.49 -7.69 8.15
C GLN A 37 -10.03 -9.10 7.84
N ASP A 38 -10.60 -9.75 6.81
CA ASP A 38 -10.26 -11.12 6.42
C ASP A 38 -8.81 -11.22 5.94
N GLU A 39 -8.37 -10.27 5.12
CA GLU A 39 -7.00 -10.23 4.62
C GLU A 39 -6.00 -9.99 5.76
N ILE A 40 -6.29 -9.08 6.66
CA ILE A 40 -5.42 -8.80 7.82
C ILE A 40 -5.36 -10.01 8.76
N GLU A 41 -6.48 -10.68 8.98
CA GLU A 41 -6.52 -11.92 9.76
C GLU A 41 -5.69 -13.02 9.10
N SER A 42 -5.78 -13.17 7.78
CA SER A 42 -4.96 -14.11 7.01
C SER A 42 -3.46 -13.81 7.12
N ILE A 43 -3.10 -12.52 7.14
CA ILE A 43 -1.71 -12.10 7.36
C ILE A 43 -1.25 -12.53 8.77
N CYS A 44 -2.02 -12.22 9.78
CA CYS A 44 -1.68 -12.57 11.17
C CYS A 44 -1.50 -14.09 11.33
N LEU A 45 -2.42 -14.86 10.76
CA LEU A 45 -2.35 -16.32 10.79
C LEU A 45 -1.07 -16.84 10.11
N SER A 46 -0.77 -16.31 8.93
CA SER A 46 0.40 -16.72 8.15
C SER A 46 1.71 -16.37 8.85
N LEU A 47 1.81 -15.19 9.44
CA LEU A 47 3.01 -14.76 10.17
C LEU A 47 3.30 -15.62 11.40
N GLY A 48 2.29 -16.28 11.95
CA GLY A 48 2.43 -17.19 13.10
C GLY A 48 2.79 -18.63 12.71
N ARG A 49 2.88 -18.97 11.44
CA ARG A 49 3.17 -20.32 11.00
C ARG A 49 4.67 -20.65 11.14
N ARG A 50 4.96 -21.93 11.26
CA ARG A 50 6.34 -22.43 11.28
C ARG A 50 7.03 -22.31 9.89
N GLY A 51 6.30 -22.63 8.83
CA GLY A 51 6.75 -22.49 7.45
C GLY A 51 5.85 -21.53 6.69
N LYS A 52 6.35 -20.92 5.61
CA LYS A 52 5.64 -19.87 4.86
C LYS A 52 5.13 -18.77 5.80
N ASN A 53 6.01 -18.31 6.65
CA ASN A 53 5.71 -17.32 7.68
C ASN A 53 5.98 -15.87 7.24
N ASN A 54 6.07 -15.67 5.93
CA ASN A 54 6.03 -14.37 5.29
C ASN A 54 4.83 -14.33 4.35
N VAL A 55 4.38 -13.15 3.97
CA VAL A 55 3.14 -12.98 3.20
C VAL A 55 3.43 -12.25 1.90
N LEU A 56 2.85 -12.76 0.82
CA LEU A 56 2.80 -12.07 -0.45
C LEU A 56 1.35 -11.71 -0.78
N LEU A 57 1.05 -10.42 -0.73
CA LEU A 57 -0.25 -9.87 -1.14
C LEU A 57 -0.25 -9.74 -2.66
N VAL A 58 -1.20 -10.38 -3.31
CA VAL A 58 -1.33 -10.32 -4.77
C VAL A 58 -2.70 -9.77 -5.13
N GLY A 59 -2.72 -8.71 -5.90
CA GLY A 59 -3.94 -8.09 -6.36
C GLY A 59 -3.67 -7.03 -7.43
N ASP A 60 -4.70 -6.72 -8.20
CA ASP A 60 -4.59 -5.69 -9.24
C ASP A 60 -4.29 -4.31 -8.63
N PRO A 61 -3.69 -3.40 -9.41
CA PRO A 61 -3.46 -2.04 -8.93
C PRO A 61 -4.77 -1.37 -8.48
N GLY A 62 -4.74 -0.68 -7.35
CA GLY A 62 -5.88 0.09 -6.85
C GLY A 62 -6.87 -0.67 -5.99
N VAL A 63 -6.61 -1.94 -5.65
CA VAL A 63 -7.51 -2.73 -4.80
C VAL A 63 -7.31 -2.50 -3.30
N GLY A 64 -6.24 -1.80 -2.89
CA GLY A 64 -6.00 -1.41 -1.49
C GLY A 64 -4.96 -2.25 -0.76
N LYS A 65 -3.95 -2.79 -1.44
CA LYS A 65 -2.88 -3.58 -0.81
C LYS A 65 -2.08 -2.78 0.22
N THR A 66 -1.74 -1.55 -0.10
CA THR A 66 -1.02 -0.65 0.83
C THR A 66 -1.83 -0.37 2.09
N ALA A 67 -3.13 -0.15 1.94
CA ALA A 67 -4.03 0.07 3.07
C ALA A 67 -4.07 -1.13 4.03
N ILE A 68 -3.87 -2.34 3.53
CA ILE A 68 -3.82 -3.55 4.37
C ILE A 68 -2.61 -3.50 5.33
N ALA A 69 -1.44 -3.09 4.85
CA ALA A 69 -0.26 -2.93 5.70
C ALA A 69 -0.47 -1.85 6.77
N GLU A 70 -1.06 -0.74 6.39
CA GLU A 70 -1.43 0.34 7.32
C GLU A 70 -2.45 -0.16 8.35
N GLY A 71 -3.42 -0.96 7.93
CA GLY A 71 -4.41 -1.57 8.81
C GLY A 71 -3.80 -2.55 9.81
N LEU A 72 -2.79 -3.31 9.39
CA LEU A 72 -2.04 -4.19 10.28
C LEU A 72 -1.31 -3.38 11.35
N ALA A 73 -0.62 -2.31 10.97
CA ALA A 73 0.05 -1.41 11.91
C ALA A 73 -0.95 -0.78 12.89
N TYR A 74 -2.09 -0.35 12.39
CA TYR A 74 -3.16 0.22 13.22
C TYR A 74 -3.63 -0.77 14.29
N ARG A 75 -3.85 -2.04 13.93
CA ARG A 75 -4.25 -3.09 14.86
C ARG A 75 -3.17 -3.41 15.88
N ILE A 76 -1.90 -3.41 15.48
CA ILE A 76 -0.78 -3.67 16.40
C ILE A 76 -0.73 -2.56 17.47
N VAL A 77 -0.83 -1.31 17.06
CA VAL A 77 -0.83 -0.17 17.98
C VAL A 77 -1.98 -0.26 18.98
N ASN A 78 -3.15 -0.69 18.53
CA ASN A 78 -4.35 -0.83 19.37
C ASN A 78 -4.43 -2.19 20.09
N LYS A 79 -3.39 -3.02 19.98
CA LYS A 79 -3.33 -4.37 20.59
C LYS A 79 -4.48 -5.29 20.14
N ASP A 80 -4.96 -5.09 18.92
CA ASP A 80 -5.99 -5.91 18.28
C ASP A 80 -5.38 -6.91 17.32
N VAL A 81 -4.38 -7.65 17.80
CA VAL A 81 -3.66 -8.69 17.08
C VAL A 81 -3.36 -9.85 18.04
N PRO A 82 -3.02 -11.04 17.51
CA PRO A 82 -2.52 -12.12 18.38
C PRO A 82 -1.33 -11.66 19.22
N THR A 83 -1.22 -12.20 20.43
CA THR A 83 -0.21 -11.80 21.42
C THR A 83 1.21 -11.79 20.86
N PHE A 84 1.54 -12.76 19.99
CA PHE A 84 2.89 -12.83 19.43
C PHE A 84 3.26 -11.65 18.52
N LEU A 85 2.29 -10.88 18.02
CA LEU A 85 2.51 -9.71 17.19
C LEU A 85 2.44 -8.36 17.91
N GLU A 86 2.01 -8.34 19.18
CA GLU A 86 1.77 -7.09 19.92
C GLU A 86 2.99 -6.17 20.02
N GLU A 87 4.19 -6.74 20.04
CA GLU A 87 5.44 -5.97 20.14
C GLU A 87 6.13 -5.71 18.80
N TYR A 88 5.51 -6.13 17.69
CA TYR A 88 6.05 -5.92 16.36
C TYR A 88 5.83 -4.49 15.88
N SER A 89 6.80 -3.97 15.15
CA SER A 89 6.68 -2.72 14.42
C SER A 89 6.65 -3.01 12.92
N VAL A 90 5.78 -2.31 12.20
CA VAL A 90 5.70 -2.41 10.74
C VAL A 90 6.49 -1.27 10.12
N TYR A 91 7.49 -1.60 9.33
CA TYR A 91 8.29 -0.64 8.57
C TYR A 91 7.99 -0.77 7.09
N ASN A 92 7.59 0.34 6.49
CA ASN A 92 7.41 0.42 5.04
C ASN A 92 8.74 0.71 4.38
N LEU A 93 9.22 -0.20 3.54
CA LEU A 93 10.45 -0.02 2.78
C LEU A 93 10.16 0.84 1.54
N ASP A 94 10.85 1.97 1.42
CA ASP A 94 10.71 2.87 0.28
C ASP A 94 11.70 2.50 -0.82
N ILE A 95 11.26 1.64 -1.74
CA ILE A 95 12.09 1.20 -2.87
C ILE A 95 12.45 2.38 -3.76
N GLY A 96 11.50 3.30 -3.99
CA GLY A 96 11.74 4.49 -4.81
C GLY A 96 12.88 5.35 -4.26
N ALA A 97 12.89 5.61 -2.94
CA ALA A 97 13.96 6.35 -2.30
C ALA A 97 15.31 5.62 -2.39
N MET A 98 15.30 4.29 -2.31
CA MET A 98 16.52 3.48 -2.45
C MET A 98 17.07 3.48 -3.87
N LEU A 99 16.20 3.57 -4.87
CA LEU A 99 16.59 3.67 -6.28
C LEU A 99 17.06 5.07 -6.65
N ALA A 100 16.50 6.10 -6.02
CA ALA A 100 16.84 7.50 -6.29
C ALA A 100 18.30 7.76 -5.91
N GLY A 101 19.05 8.36 -6.84
CA GLY A 101 20.47 8.64 -6.64
C GLY A 101 21.38 7.42 -6.70
N SER A 102 20.86 6.24 -7.03
CA SER A 102 21.70 5.06 -7.31
C SER A 102 22.38 5.23 -8.67
N LYS A 103 23.67 5.52 -8.65
CA LYS A 103 24.47 5.72 -9.87
C LYS A 103 25.14 4.43 -10.37
N TYR A 104 25.41 3.50 -9.48
CA TYR A 104 26.14 2.29 -9.74
C TYR A 104 25.34 1.05 -9.39
N ARG A 105 25.62 -0.05 -10.09
CA ARG A 105 25.16 -1.36 -9.68
C ARG A 105 25.62 -1.65 -8.26
N GLY A 106 24.77 -2.18 -7.45
CA GLY A 106 25.10 -2.49 -6.06
C GLY A 106 24.78 -1.38 -5.05
N ASP A 107 24.56 -0.14 -5.49
CA ASP A 107 24.13 0.92 -4.57
C ASP A 107 22.80 0.56 -3.87
N PHE A 108 21.86 0.04 -4.64
CA PHE A 108 20.58 -0.43 -4.11
C PHE A 108 20.77 -1.61 -3.15
N GLU A 109 21.58 -2.60 -3.54
CA GLU A 109 21.86 -3.77 -2.70
C GLU A 109 22.52 -3.37 -1.38
N GLU A 110 23.46 -2.44 -1.44
CA GLU A 110 24.14 -1.94 -0.23
C GLU A 110 23.16 -1.23 0.71
N ARG A 111 22.31 -0.36 0.16
CA ARG A 111 21.27 0.32 0.93
C ARG A 111 20.30 -0.67 1.56
N PHE A 112 19.88 -1.66 0.81
CA PHE A 112 19.01 -2.73 1.30
C PHE A 112 19.66 -3.51 2.45
N LYS A 113 20.92 -3.90 2.30
CA LYS A 113 21.67 -4.61 3.34
C LYS A 113 21.80 -3.79 4.62
N LEU A 114 22.06 -2.48 4.50
CA LEU A 114 22.14 -1.59 5.65
C LEU A 114 20.81 -1.50 6.39
N VAL A 115 19.71 -1.34 5.66
CA VAL A 115 18.36 -1.32 6.22
C VAL A 115 18.07 -2.63 6.95
N MET A 116 18.35 -3.77 6.32
CA MET A 116 18.10 -5.07 6.92
C MET A 116 18.99 -5.33 8.14
N ALA A 117 20.21 -4.82 8.15
CA ALA A 117 21.08 -4.90 9.33
C ALA A 117 20.50 -4.12 10.52
N ALA A 118 19.98 -2.92 10.28
CA ALA A 118 19.32 -2.13 11.32
C ALA A 118 18.07 -2.83 11.86
N ILE A 119 17.26 -3.40 10.97
CA ILE A 119 16.07 -4.16 11.33
C ILE A 119 16.42 -5.39 12.17
N LYS A 120 17.45 -6.11 11.77
CA LYS A 120 17.93 -7.29 12.49
C LYS A 120 18.34 -6.96 13.93
N ARG A 121 18.98 -5.80 14.13
CA ARG A 121 19.40 -5.35 15.48
C ARG A 121 18.22 -5.01 16.37
N GLN A 122 17.19 -4.39 15.83
CA GLN A 122 16.02 -4.04 16.64
C GLN A 122 15.07 -5.22 16.86
N GLY A 123 15.07 -6.23 16.00
CA GLY A 123 14.20 -7.41 16.11
C GLY A 123 12.71 -7.08 15.96
N LYS A 124 11.85 -8.06 16.09
CA LYS A 124 10.38 -7.93 16.09
C LYS A 124 9.85 -6.90 15.11
N THR A 125 10.19 -7.09 13.83
CA THR A 125 9.84 -6.16 12.76
C THR A 125 9.15 -6.91 11.63
N ILE A 126 8.08 -6.31 11.13
CA ILE A 126 7.45 -6.68 9.87
C ILE A 126 7.89 -5.65 8.84
N VAL A 127 8.61 -6.09 7.83
CA VAL A 127 9.02 -5.25 6.70
C VAL A 127 7.95 -5.34 5.62
N PHE A 128 7.29 -4.23 5.35
CA PHE A 128 6.34 -4.14 4.25
C PHE A 128 7.07 -3.63 3.00
N ILE A 129 6.99 -4.40 1.92
CA ILE A 129 7.61 -4.06 0.64
C ILE A 129 6.49 -3.93 -0.40
N ASP A 130 6.06 -2.69 -0.63
CA ASP A 130 5.05 -2.42 -1.64
C ASP A 130 5.67 -2.52 -3.03
N GLU A 131 4.92 -3.08 -3.98
CA GLU A 131 5.38 -3.28 -5.34
C GLU A 131 6.78 -3.95 -5.39
N ALA A 132 6.91 -5.06 -4.68
CA ALA A 132 8.19 -5.74 -4.46
C ALA A 132 8.89 -6.14 -5.77
N HIS A 133 8.14 -6.31 -6.86
CA HIS A 133 8.68 -6.60 -8.19
C HIS A 133 9.63 -5.50 -8.69
N MET A 134 9.53 -4.27 -8.17
CA MET A 134 10.44 -3.17 -8.52
C MET A 134 11.89 -3.43 -8.06
N MET A 135 12.11 -4.37 -7.15
CA MET A 135 13.46 -4.78 -6.77
C MET A 135 14.17 -5.53 -7.90
N ASN A 136 13.43 -6.10 -8.86
CA ASN A 136 14.02 -6.74 -10.01
C ASN A 136 14.61 -5.68 -10.95
N GLY A 137 15.83 -5.95 -11.45
CA GLY A 137 16.57 -5.00 -12.25
C GLY A 137 17.33 -3.95 -11.44
N ALA A 138 17.14 -3.88 -10.14
CA ALA A 138 17.83 -2.93 -9.26
C ALA A 138 19.18 -3.43 -8.75
N GLY A 139 19.42 -4.74 -8.87
CA GLY A 139 20.66 -5.37 -8.39
C GLY A 139 21.78 -5.40 -9.42
N ALA A 140 22.88 -6.03 -9.05
CA ALA A 140 24.12 -6.09 -9.83
C ALA A 140 24.04 -6.92 -11.12
N GLY A 141 22.94 -7.61 -11.37
CA GLY A 141 22.80 -8.60 -12.44
C GLY A 141 22.50 -8.07 -13.85
N GLY A 142 22.31 -6.76 -14.04
CA GLY A 142 21.97 -6.19 -15.36
C GLY A 142 20.52 -6.41 -15.76
N THR A 143 20.19 -6.04 -17.00
CA THR A 143 18.83 -5.89 -17.50
C THR A 143 17.97 -7.17 -17.54
N ASN A 144 18.48 -8.32 -17.14
CA ASN A 144 17.79 -9.60 -17.26
C ASN A 144 17.74 -10.45 -15.98
N SER A 145 18.02 -9.88 -14.80
CA SER A 145 17.97 -10.71 -13.61
C SER A 145 16.56 -10.69 -12.98
N SER A 146 15.75 -11.64 -13.40
CA SER A 146 14.51 -12.02 -12.71
C SER A 146 14.76 -12.54 -11.28
N ASN A 147 16.04 -12.65 -10.87
CA ASN A 147 16.46 -13.22 -9.60
C ASN A 147 16.91 -12.20 -8.56
N ASP A 148 16.95 -10.90 -8.88
CA ASP A 148 17.43 -9.87 -7.94
C ASP A 148 16.59 -9.82 -6.66
N LEU A 149 15.28 -9.80 -6.80
CA LEU A 149 14.34 -9.83 -5.69
C LEU A 149 14.60 -11.03 -4.77
N ALA A 150 14.66 -12.23 -5.35
CA ALA A 150 14.88 -13.46 -4.61
C ALA A 150 16.24 -13.48 -3.93
N ASN A 151 17.30 -13.04 -4.62
CA ASN A 151 18.66 -13.01 -4.09
C ASN A 151 18.80 -12.03 -2.93
N MET A 152 18.10 -10.91 -2.97
CA MET A 152 18.11 -9.94 -1.89
C MET A 152 17.24 -10.36 -0.70
N LEU A 153 16.07 -10.96 -0.94
CA LEU A 153 15.14 -11.35 0.12
C LEU A 153 15.53 -12.64 0.82
N LYS A 154 16.02 -13.66 0.11
CA LYS A 154 16.33 -14.97 0.69
C LYS A 154 17.20 -14.92 1.95
N PRO A 155 18.27 -14.12 2.01
CA PRO A 155 19.08 -14.04 3.24
C PRO A 155 18.33 -13.43 4.43
N ALA A 156 17.32 -12.61 4.18
CA ALA A 156 16.53 -11.94 5.20
C ALA A 156 15.38 -12.82 5.73
N LEU A 157 14.94 -13.80 4.93
CA LEU A 157 13.79 -14.64 5.25
C LEU A 157 14.18 -15.83 6.13
N GLY A 158 13.35 -16.13 7.10
CA GLY A 158 13.49 -17.33 7.93
C GLY A 158 14.48 -17.22 9.08
N LYS A 159 14.95 -16.02 9.41
CA LYS A 159 15.88 -15.80 10.55
C LYS A 159 15.27 -14.85 11.57
N GLY A 160 15.02 -15.39 12.76
CA GLY A 160 14.64 -14.60 13.93
C GLY A 160 13.25 -13.96 13.83
N ASP A 161 13.14 -12.78 14.43
CA ASP A 161 11.88 -12.05 14.57
C ASP A 161 11.56 -11.11 13.39
N ILE A 162 12.26 -11.25 12.26
CA ILE A 162 11.99 -10.45 11.06
C ILE A 162 11.00 -11.20 10.19
N LYS A 163 9.93 -10.53 9.80
CA LYS A 163 8.91 -11.03 8.90
C LYS A 163 8.73 -10.06 7.75
N VAL A 164 8.38 -10.58 6.58
CA VAL A 164 8.18 -9.78 5.38
C VAL A 164 6.73 -9.92 4.91
N VAL A 165 6.11 -8.79 4.65
CA VAL A 165 4.83 -8.71 3.93
C VAL A 165 5.13 -7.92 2.65
N ALA A 166 5.11 -8.59 1.52
CA ALA A 166 5.35 -7.97 0.22
C ALA A 166 4.05 -7.87 -0.56
N SER A 167 3.94 -6.90 -1.44
CA SER A 167 2.80 -6.78 -2.34
C SER A 167 3.25 -6.74 -3.80
N THR A 168 2.41 -7.28 -4.68
CA THR A 168 2.62 -7.26 -6.11
C THR A 168 1.29 -7.39 -6.86
N THR A 169 1.32 -7.19 -8.16
CA THR A 169 0.16 -7.43 -9.03
C THR A 169 0.15 -8.86 -9.55
N TRP A 170 -0.97 -9.32 -10.13
CA TRP A 170 -1.06 -10.64 -10.72
C TRP A 170 -0.08 -10.83 -11.88
N ASP A 171 0.08 -9.83 -12.75
CA ASP A 171 1.02 -9.91 -13.87
C ASP A 171 2.46 -10.06 -13.41
N GLU A 172 2.86 -9.26 -12.44
CA GLU A 172 4.21 -9.29 -11.87
C GLU A 172 4.45 -10.56 -11.04
N TYR A 173 3.42 -11.06 -10.36
CA TYR A 173 3.47 -12.33 -9.63
C TYR A 173 3.83 -13.49 -10.58
N ARG A 174 3.16 -13.57 -11.72
CA ARG A 174 3.43 -14.61 -12.72
C ARG A 174 4.85 -14.49 -13.31
N LYS A 175 5.32 -13.29 -13.50
CA LYS A 175 6.65 -13.02 -14.06
C LYS A 175 7.80 -13.33 -13.11
N PHE A 176 7.68 -12.91 -11.84
CA PHE A 176 8.83 -12.82 -10.94
C PHE A 176 8.74 -13.73 -9.70
N PHE A 177 7.58 -14.18 -9.33
CA PHE A 177 7.36 -14.92 -8.09
C PHE A 177 6.96 -16.38 -8.32
N GLU A 178 5.98 -16.62 -9.16
CA GLU A 178 5.30 -17.91 -9.28
C GLU A 178 6.25 -19.08 -9.54
N LYS A 179 7.28 -18.87 -10.35
CA LYS A 179 8.24 -19.89 -10.78
C LYS A 179 9.43 -20.06 -9.83
N ASP A 180 9.62 -19.15 -8.89
CA ASP A 180 10.71 -19.24 -7.93
C ASP A 180 10.27 -20.09 -6.73
N ARG A 181 10.55 -21.38 -6.80
CA ARG A 181 10.14 -22.35 -5.78
C ARG A 181 10.77 -22.07 -4.41
N ALA A 182 12.03 -21.65 -4.38
CA ALA A 182 12.71 -21.35 -3.13
C ALA A 182 12.11 -20.16 -2.41
N LEU A 183 11.72 -19.13 -3.18
CA LEU A 183 11.04 -17.96 -2.64
C LEU A 183 9.61 -18.33 -2.19
N MET A 184 8.87 -19.07 -3.02
CA MET A 184 7.48 -19.43 -2.72
C MET A 184 7.33 -20.41 -1.56
N ARG A 185 8.37 -21.13 -1.17
CA ARG A 185 8.37 -21.94 0.05
C ARG A 185 8.35 -21.12 1.33
N ARG A 186 8.72 -19.84 1.25
CA ARG A 186 8.86 -18.94 2.39
C ARG A 186 7.70 -17.95 2.52
N PHE A 187 6.88 -17.83 1.47
CA PHE A 187 5.76 -16.89 1.41
C PHE A 187 4.41 -17.63 1.33
N GLN A 188 3.46 -17.14 2.12
CA GLN A 188 2.05 -17.48 1.93
C GLN A 188 1.43 -16.41 1.02
N ARG A 189 0.87 -16.84 -0.10
CA ARG A 189 0.13 -15.93 -0.97
C ARG A 189 -1.24 -15.62 -0.36
N VAL A 190 -1.57 -14.35 -0.30
CA VAL A 190 -2.87 -13.84 0.10
C VAL A 190 -3.41 -12.99 -1.05
N SER A 191 -4.51 -13.43 -1.65
CA SER A 191 -5.16 -12.68 -2.73
C SER A 191 -5.93 -11.50 -2.18
N VAL A 192 -5.77 -10.35 -2.82
CA VAL A 192 -6.52 -9.13 -2.49
C VAL A 192 -7.42 -8.82 -3.67
N ASP A 193 -8.69 -9.12 -3.51
CA ASP A 193 -9.68 -8.93 -4.56
C ASP A 193 -10.24 -7.51 -4.56
N GLU A 194 -10.75 -7.08 -5.71
CA GLU A 194 -11.49 -5.84 -5.82
C GLU A 194 -12.73 -5.91 -4.92
N PRO A 195 -12.94 -4.92 -4.03
CA PRO A 195 -14.16 -4.91 -3.22
C PRO A 195 -15.39 -4.69 -4.10
N ASP A 196 -16.54 -5.22 -3.67
CA ASP A 196 -17.79 -4.95 -4.33
C ASP A 196 -18.26 -3.50 -4.10
N LYS A 197 -19.36 -3.10 -4.77
CA LYS A 197 -19.92 -1.75 -4.65
C LYS A 197 -20.32 -1.41 -3.22
N LYS A 198 -20.95 -2.34 -2.52
CA LYS A 198 -21.39 -2.13 -1.14
C LYS A 198 -20.21 -1.93 -0.20
N THR A 199 -19.23 -2.81 -0.26
CA THR A 199 -18.02 -2.71 0.55
C THR A 199 -17.26 -1.41 0.25
N THR A 200 -17.16 -1.04 -1.02
CA THR A 200 -16.53 0.22 -1.43
C THR A 200 -17.27 1.42 -0.86
N THR A 201 -18.61 1.42 -0.91
CA THR A 201 -19.41 2.49 -0.30
C THR A 201 -19.13 2.59 1.20
N ASP A 202 -19.04 1.48 1.90
CA ASP A 202 -18.71 1.45 3.33
C ASP A 202 -17.30 2.00 3.59
N ILE A 203 -16.33 1.64 2.74
CA ILE A 203 -14.96 2.18 2.81
C ILE A 203 -15.00 3.70 2.67
N LEU A 204 -15.68 4.22 1.65
CA LEU A 204 -15.77 5.66 1.40
C LEU A 204 -16.48 6.40 2.53
N GLN A 205 -17.54 5.84 3.09
CA GLN A 205 -18.21 6.42 4.26
C GLN A 205 -17.28 6.50 5.46
N GLY A 206 -16.45 5.48 5.66
CA GLY A 206 -15.51 5.45 6.78
C GLY A 206 -14.32 6.40 6.65
N ILE A 207 -13.86 6.67 5.43
CA ILE A 207 -12.72 7.58 5.20
C ILE A 207 -13.15 9.01 4.87
N LYS A 208 -14.43 9.24 4.63
CA LYS A 208 -15.02 10.52 4.26
C LYS A 208 -14.51 11.69 5.11
N LYS A 209 -14.57 11.57 6.43
CA LYS A 209 -14.18 12.63 7.36
C LYS A 209 -12.74 13.11 7.19
N TYR A 210 -11.83 12.22 6.78
CA TYR A 210 -10.41 12.56 6.59
C TYR A 210 -10.23 13.42 5.34
N TYR A 211 -10.95 13.12 4.28
CA TYR A 211 -10.98 13.93 3.07
C TYR A 211 -11.68 15.27 3.29
N GLU A 212 -12.76 15.28 4.06
CA GLU A 212 -13.46 16.51 4.44
C GLU A 212 -12.56 17.45 5.24
N GLU A 213 -11.82 16.92 6.20
CA GLU A 213 -10.87 17.69 7.02
C GLU A 213 -9.71 18.22 6.17
N PHE A 214 -9.11 17.36 5.35
CA PHE A 214 -7.97 17.74 4.52
C PHE A 214 -8.32 18.84 3.50
N HIS A 215 -9.45 18.71 2.84
CA HIS A 215 -9.89 19.64 1.79
C HIS A 215 -10.77 20.77 2.29
N GLU A 216 -11.14 20.76 3.55
CA GLU A 216 -12.12 21.72 4.11
C GLU A 216 -13.40 21.73 3.29
N THR A 217 -13.96 20.55 3.03
CA THR A 217 -15.15 20.33 2.23
C THR A 217 -16.18 19.49 2.97
N ILE A 218 -17.40 19.47 2.45
CA ILE A 218 -18.45 18.55 2.85
C ILE A 218 -18.68 17.59 1.69
N ILE A 219 -18.68 16.30 1.97
CA ILE A 219 -18.95 15.25 0.99
C ILE A 219 -20.30 14.64 1.30
N THR A 220 -21.25 14.73 0.37
CA THR A 220 -22.60 14.20 0.58
C THR A 220 -22.65 12.68 0.38
N GLU A 221 -23.66 12.03 0.90
CA GLU A 221 -23.91 10.61 0.66
C GLU A 221 -24.13 10.32 -0.83
N GLU A 222 -24.85 11.21 -1.51
CA GLU A 222 -25.09 11.13 -2.96
C GLU A 222 -23.77 11.18 -3.74
N ALA A 223 -22.81 11.99 -3.31
CA ALA A 223 -21.49 12.04 -3.92
C ALA A 223 -20.76 10.69 -3.82
N ILE A 224 -20.82 10.05 -2.66
CA ILE A 224 -20.22 8.74 -2.45
C ILE A 224 -20.88 7.69 -3.35
N ASP A 225 -22.21 7.64 -3.35
CA ASP A 225 -22.95 6.68 -4.17
C ASP A 225 -22.65 6.87 -5.67
N GLU A 226 -22.63 8.11 -6.14
CA GLU A 226 -22.29 8.42 -7.54
C GLU A 226 -20.84 8.09 -7.87
N ALA A 227 -19.90 8.34 -6.97
CA ALA A 227 -18.49 8.00 -7.20
C ALA A 227 -18.30 6.51 -7.41
N VAL A 228 -18.96 5.68 -6.60
CA VAL A 228 -18.92 4.22 -6.74
C VAL A 228 -19.60 3.78 -8.03
N LYS A 229 -20.85 4.20 -8.24
CA LYS A 229 -21.67 3.82 -9.39
C LYS A 229 -21.02 4.21 -10.71
N LEU A 230 -20.60 5.46 -10.84
CA LEU A 230 -20.06 5.98 -12.10
C LEU A 230 -18.65 5.47 -12.39
N SER A 231 -17.81 5.27 -11.37
CA SER A 231 -16.50 4.69 -11.57
C SER A 231 -16.57 3.25 -12.07
N VAL A 232 -17.52 2.47 -11.56
CA VAL A 232 -17.76 1.10 -12.03
C VAL A 232 -18.22 1.09 -13.49
N LYS A 233 -19.13 2.00 -13.84
CA LYS A 233 -19.73 2.06 -15.18
C LYS A 233 -18.78 2.57 -16.26
N TYR A 234 -17.99 3.60 -15.96
CA TYR A 234 -17.23 4.35 -16.96
C TYR A 234 -15.72 4.20 -16.84
N ILE A 235 -15.17 3.90 -15.68
CA ILE A 235 -13.73 3.70 -15.50
C ILE A 235 -13.45 2.19 -15.43
N THR A 236 -13.31 1.58 -16.60
CA THR A 236 -13.20 0.12 -16.73
C THR A 236 -11.77 -0.42 -16.64
N ASP A 237 -10.78 0.45 -16.77
CA ASP A 237 -9.35 0.11 -16.74
C ASP A 237 -8.71 0.21 -15.35
N LYS A 238 -9.49 0.62 -14.35
CA LYS A 238 -9.04 0.76 -12.96
C LYS A 238 -9.96 0.00 -12.01
N LYS A 239 -9.53 -0.17 -10.76
CA LYS A 239 -10.21 -0.97 -9.76
C LYS A 239 -10.75 -0.15 -8.60
N LEU A 240 -11.84 -0.65 -7.99
CA LEU A 240 -12.32 -0.18 -6.69
C LEU A 240 -11.35 -0.64 -5.59
N PRO A 241 -11.12 0.10 -4.52
CA PRO A 241 -11.82 1.36 -4.20
C PRO A 241 -11.16 2.60 -4.79
N ASP A 242 -9.93 2.50 -5.29
CA ASP A 242 -9.12 3.66 -5.67
C ASP A 242 -9.79 4.53 -6.73
N LYS A 243 -10.41 3.94 -7.76
CA LYS A 243 -11.05 4.74 -8.81
C LYS A 243 -12.22 5.59 -8.30
N ALA A 244 -12.93 5.13 -7.27
CA ALA A 244 -13.99 5.91 -6.65
C ALA A 244 -13.43 6.98 -5.69
N ILE A 245 -12.39 6.63 -4.94
CA ILE A 245 -11.69 7.58 -4.05
C ILE A 245 -11.09 8.71 -4.87
N ASP A 246 -10.47 8.42 -6.01
CA ASP A 246 -9.88 9.44 -6.88
C ASP A 246 -10.90 10.46 -7.37
N LEU A 247 -12.11 10.03 -7.72
CA LEU A 247 -13.18 10.96 -8.11
C LEU A 247 -13.53 11.93 -6.99
N ILE A 248 -13.65 11.43 -5.78
CA ILE A 248 -13.96 12.25 -4.59
C ILE A 248 -12.83 13.22 -4.30
N ASP A 249 -11.60 12.73 -4.33
CA ASP A 249 -10.41 13.54 -4.06
C ASP A 249 -10.27 14.67 -5.08
N LEU A 250 -10.45 14.36 -6.37
CA LEU A 250 -10.44 15.36 -7.44
C LEU A 250 -11.55 16.39 -7.26
N ALA A 251 -12.76 15.97 -6.96
CA ALA A 251 -13.90 16.88 -6.77
C ALA A 251 -13.66 17.83 -5.59
N CYS A 252 -13.11 17.34 -4.49
CA CYS A 252 -12.74 18.17 -3.34
C CYS A 252 -11.62 19.16 -3.71
N SER A 253 -10.60 18.68 -4.41
CA SER A 253 -9.44 19.49 -4.83
C SER A 253 -9.82 20.60 -5.81
N ARG A 254 -10.89 20.40 -6.60
CA ARG A 254 -11.35 21.37 -7.59
C ARG A 254 -11.68 22.72 -6.96
N PHE A 255 -12.27 22.74 -5.78
CA PHE A 255 -12.59 23.98 -5.08
C PHE A 255 -11.34 24.81 -4.79
N LYS A 256 -10.26 24.15 -4.40
CA LYS A 256 -8.98 24.82 -4.14
C LYS A 256 -8.40 25.41 -5.42
N VAL A 257 -8.43 24.66 -6.51
CA VAL A 257 -7.92 25.10 -7.82
C VAL A 257 -8.73 26.29 -8.35
N ASN A 258 -10.04 26.30 -8.12
CA ASN A 258 -10.93 27.37 -8.56
C ASN A 258 -11.03 28.55 -7.57
N ASN A 259 -10.22 28.54 -6.51
CA ASN A 259 -10.19 29.57 -5.47
C ASN A 259 -11.55 29.79 -4.78
N VAL A 260 -12.34 28.72 -4.65
CA VAL A 260 -13.62 28.75 -3.92
C VAL A 260 -13.32 28.71 -2.42
N THR A 261 -13.82 29.68 -1.67
CA THR A 261 -13.55 29.81 -0.23
C THR A 261 -14.74 29.52 0.65
N THR A 262 -15.96 29.45 0.10
CA THR A 262 -17.21 29.19 0.82
C THR A 262 -18.03 28.15 0.08
N ASP A 263 -18.93 27.47 0.82
CA ASP A 263 -19.88 26.50 0.25
C ASP A 263 -19.20 25.37 -0.55
N ARG A 264 -18.13 24.83 0.02
CA ARG A 264 -17.42 23.71 -0.58
C ARG A 264 -18.15 22.41 -0.26
N VAL A 265 -19.13 22.08 -1.08
CA VAL A 265 -19.95 20.86 -0.95
C VAL A 265 -19.77 20.02 -2.21
N VAL A 266 -19.28 18.79 -2.03
CA VAL A 266 -19.19 17.80 -3.09
C VAL A 266 -20.46 16.97 -3.09
N GLY A 267 -21.30 17.19 -4.09
CA GLY A 267 -22.49 16.41 -4.37
C GLY A 267 -22.34 15.58 -5.64
N ALA A 268 -23.45 15.00 -6.08
CA ALA A 268 -23.46 14.15 -7.28
C ALA A 268 -22.98 14.90 -8.54
N GLU A 269 -23.33 16.18 -8.66
CA GLU A 269 -22.96 16.98 -9.84
C GLU A 269 -21.44 17.19 -9.94
N GLU A 270 -20.77 17.45 -8.82
CA GLU A 270 -19.33 17.61 -8.77
C GLU A 270 -18.61 16.32 -9.15
N ILE A 271 -19.13 15.17 -8.75
CA ILE A 271 -18.61 13.85 -9.14
C ILE A 271 -18.78 13.63 -10.64
N LYS A 272 -19.96 13.94 -11.21
CA LYS A 272 -20.23 13.83 -12.63
C LYS A 272 -19.29 14.72 -13.47
N PHE A 273 -19.03 15.91 -12.99
CA PHE A 273 -18.09 16.84 -13.63
C PHE A 273 -16.67 16.24 -13.73
N GLU A 274 -16.16 15.69 -12.63
CA GLU A 274 -14.83 15.08 -12.63
C GLU A 274 -14.79 13.81 -13.48
N LEU A 275 -15.84 12.99 -13.42
CA LEU A 275 -15.95 11.80 -14.26
C LEU A 275 -15.92 12.17 -15.75
N ALA A 276 -16.68 13.18 -16.14
CA ALA A 276 -16.73 13.64 -17.55
C ALA A 276 -15.35 14.01 -18.08
N LYS A 277 -14.54 14.69 -17.27
CA LYS A 277 -13.16 15.00 -17.60
C LYS A 277 -12.29 13.76 -17.71
N PHE A 278 -12.51 12.81 -16.81
CA PHE A 278 -11.74 11.58 -16.75
C PHE A 278 -11.93 10.70 -17.98
N VAL A 279 -13.16 10.64 -18.50
CA VAL A 279 -13.53 9.77 -19.64
C VAL A 279 -13.74 10.57 -20.95
N ASN A 280 -13.44 11.87 -20.96
CA ASN A 280 -13.58 12.75 -22.13
C ASN A 280 -15.00 12.79 -22.71
N LEU A 281 -16.01 12.76 -21.85
CA LEU A 281 -17.41 12.88 -22.23
C LEU A 281 -18.01 14.18 -21.71
N PRO A 282 -18.96 14.81 -22.44
CA PRO A 282 -19.74 15.91 -21.88
C PRO A 282 -20.55 15.45 -20.66
N PRO A 283 -20.63 16.26 -19.58
CA PRO A 283 -21.37 15.86 -18.37
C PRO A 283 -22.83 15.48 -18.63
N GLU A 284 -23.47 16.10 -19.62
CA GLU A 284 -24.86 15.83 -19.96
C GLU A 284 -25.06 14.40 -20.51
N GLN A 285 -24.06 13.81 -21.17
CA GLN A 285 -24.15 12.46 -21.72
C GLN A 285 -24.07 11.36 -20.68
N ILE A 286 -23.56 11.66 -19.50
CA ILE A 286 -23.43 10.70 -18.41
C ILE A 286 -24.80 10.32 -17.82
N GLN A 287 -25.79 11.24 -17.88
CA GLN A 287 -27.14 11.02 -17.38
C GLN A 287 -28.09 10.32 -18.37
N GLN A 288 -27.83 10.42 -19.66
CA GLN A 288 -28.79 9.98 -20.70
C GLN A 288 -28.79 8.48 -21.01
N LYS A 289 -27.87 7.70 -20.48
CA LYS A 289 -27.79 6.26 -20.72
C LYS A 289 -28.53 5.39 -19.69
N GLU A 290 -29.33 5.98 -18.85
CA GLU A 290 -30.08 5.27 -17.80
C GLU A 290 -31.57 5.03 -18.12
N THR A 291 -32.02 5.31 -19.36
CA THR A 291 -33.39 4.99 -19.81
C THR A 291 -33.42 3.79 -20.72
#